data_6c3df68d3e9c0f7cfbffb25ffc012597
#
_entry.id   6c3df68d3e9c0f7cfbffb25ffc012597
#
_cell.length_a   1.000
_cell.length_b   1.000
_cell.length_c   1.000
_cell.angle_alpha   90.00
_cell.angle_beta   90.00
_cell.angle_gamma   90.00
#
_symmetry.space_group_name_H-M   'P 1'
#
loop_
_entity.id
_entity.type
_entity.pdbx_description
1 polymer ?
#
loop_
_entity_poly.entity_id
_entity_poly.type
_entity_poly.pdbx_seq_one_letter_code
_entity_poly.pdbx_strand_id
1 'polypeptide(L)'
;VSDVFVRDCVELVNLTRAHPDIELGCSPRAALALVHASRARAFIYGRAYTIPEDLFALAEDVILHRIRLRYEALAQGKRAAGVLKQLLDTMA
;
A
#
# COMPACT_ATOMS: atom_id res chain seq x y z
N VAL A 1 11.92 -2.83 -12.76
CA VAL A 1 11.06 -1.90 -11.99
C VAL A 1 11.71 -0.53 -12.00
N SER A 2 10.93 0.50 -12.32
CA SER A 2 11.45 1.86 -12.36
C SER A 2 11.68 2.40 -10.95
N ASP A 3 12.61 3.36 -10.82
CA ASP A 3 12.85 4.03 -9.55
C ASP A 3 11.61 4.77 -9.05
N VAL A 4 10.82 5.31 -9.98
CA VAL A 4 9.56 5.99 -9.63
C VAL A 4 8.59 5.02 -8.98
N PHE A 5 8.46 3.81 -9.52
CA PHE A 5 7.57 2.80 -8.95
C PHE A 5 8.01 2.38 -7.55
N VAL A 6 9.30 2.14 -7.37
CA VAL A 6 9.84 1.80 -6.04
C VAL A 6 9.57 2.93 -5.05
N ARG A 7 9.76 4.18 -5.49
CA ARG A 7 9.49 5.34 -4.65
C ARG A 7 8.02 5.40 -4.24
N ASP A 8 7.10 5.07 -5.14
CA ASP A 8 5.67 5.06 -4.83
C ASP A 8 5.34 3.99 -3.78
N CYS A 9 5.95 2.81 -3.88
CA CYS A 9 5.77 1.76 -2.88
C CYS A 9 6.26 2.20 -1.51
N VAL A 10 7.44 2.83 -1.46
CA VAL A 10 8.01 3.33 -0.21
C VAL A 10 7.14 4.46 0.35
N GLU A 11 6.65 5.35 -0.50
CA GLU A 11 5.77 6.44 -0.07
C GLU A 11 4.49 5.89 0.56
N LEU A 12 3.85 4.89 -0.06
CA LEU A 12 2.66 4.28 0.51
C LEU A 12 2.92 3.71 1.90
N VAL A 13 4.02 2.97 2.05
CA VAL A 13 4.39 2.39 3.35
C VAL A 13 4.62 3.50 4.39
N ASN A 14 5.31 4.57 4.01
CA ASN A 14 5.56 5.70 4.92
C ASN A 14 4.27 6.42 5.30
N LEU A 15 3.34 6.56 4.37
CA LEU A 15 2.03 7.15 4.65
C LEU A 15 1.25 6.33 5.67
N THR A 16 1.33 5.00 5.60
CA THR A 16 0.66 4.15 6.60
C THR A 16 1.24 4.37 7.99
N ARG A 17 2.54 4.65 8.09
CA ARG A 17 3.22 4.87 9.36
C ARG A 17 2.94 6.27 9.94
N ALA A 18 2.59 7.21 9.09
CA ALA A 18 2.36 8.61 9.50
C ALA A 18 0.88 8.98 9.62
N HIS A 19 -0.04 8.11 9.21
CA HIS A 19 -1.46 8.42 9.22
C HIS A 19 -2.00 8.50 10.65
N PRO A 20 -2.77 9.55 10.98
CA PRO A 20 -3.25 9.74 12.35
C PRO A 20 -4.20 8.65 12.85
N ASP A 21 -4.91 7.95 11.95
CA ASP A 21 -5.85 6.90 12.31
C ASP A 21 -5.18 5.53 12.42
N ILE A 22 -3.91 5.40 12.07
CA ILE A 22 -3.19 4.13 12.09
C ILE A 22 -2.27 4.07 13.30
N GLU A 23 -2.52 3.10 14.16
CA GLU A 23 -1.69 2.86 15.35
C GLU A 23 -0.40 2.15 14.97
N LEU A 24 -0.51 1.13 14.11
CA LEU A 24 0.61 0.33 13.65
C LEU A 24 0.63 0.34 12.13
N GLY A 25 1.63 0.98 11.56
CA GLY A 25 1.83 1.01 10.12
C GLY A 25 2.69 -0.14 9.63
N CYS A 26 2.92 -0.16 8.32
CA CYS A 26 3.72 -1.20 7.68
C CYS A 26 5.21 -1.01 7.98
N SER A 27 5.94 -2.11 8.09
CA SER A 27 7.39 -2.06 8.14
C SER A 27 7.97 -1.76 6.76
N PRO A 28 9.25 -1.31 6.68
CA PRO A 28 9.90 -1.11 5.38
C PRO A 28 9.92 -2.36 4.49
N ARG A 29 9.85 -3.55 5.07
CA ARG A 29 9.78 -4.79 4.29
C ARG A 29 8.51 -4.91 3.46
N ALA A 30 7.45 -4.23 3.86
CA ALA A 30 6.20 -4.22 3.08
C ALA A 30 6.42 -3.56 1.71
N ALA A 31 7.29 -2.57 1.61
CA ALA A 31 7.62 -1.96 0.32
C ALA A 31 8.27 -2.98 -0.63
N LEU A 32 9.18 -3.82 -0.13
CA LEU A 32 9.78 -4.88 -0.93
C LEU A 32 8.74 -5.90 -1.37
N ALA A 33 7.83 -6.28 -0.47
CA ALA A 33 6.75 -7.21 -0.81
C ALA A 33 5.85 -6.65 -1.92
N LEU A 34 5.53 -5.35 -1.87
CA LEU A 34 4.76 -4.68 -2.91
C LEU A 34 5.48 -4.70 -4.25
N VAL A 35 6.78 -4.39 -4.26
CA VAL A 35 7.58 -4.39 -5.49
C VAL A 35 7.60 -5.78 -6.11
N HIS A 36 7.88 -6.82 -5.31
CA HIS A 36 7.95 -8.18 -5.82
C HIS A 36 6.60 -8.68 -6.33
N ALA A 37 5.53 -8.42 -5.59
CA ALA A 37 4.18 -8.82 -6.00
C ALA A 37 3.74 -8.10 -7.27
N SER A 38 4.08 -6.82 -7.38
CA SER A 38 3.75 -6.03 -8.57
C SER A 38 4.50 -6.50 -9.81
N ARG A 39 5.76 -6.88 -9.64
CA ARG A 39 6.55 -7.47 -10.75
C ARG A 39 5.95 -8.79 -11.21
N ALA A 40 5.55 -9.65 -10.27
CA ALA A 40 4.92 -10.91 -10.59
C ALA A 40 3.60 -10.69 -11.34
N ARG A 41 2.79 -9.71 -10.91
CA ARG A 41 1.54 -9.39 -11.58
C ARG A 41 1.79 -8.89 -13.00
N ALA A 42 2.77 -8.01 -13.19
CA ALA A 42 3.13 -7.51 -14.52
C ALA A 42 3.55 -8.65 -15.43
N PHE A 43 4.34 -9.59 -14.92
CA PHE A 43 4.78 -10.76 -15.67
C PHE A 43 3.59 -11.61 -16.11
N ILE A 44 2.63 -11.86 -15.22
CA ILE A 44 1.42 -12.63 -15.53
C ILE A 44 0.63 -11.97 -16.66
N TYR A 45 0.60 -10.63 -16.71
CA TYR A 45 -0.08 -9.90 -17.78
C TYR A 45 0.80 -9.68 -19.02
N GLY A 46 1.96 -10.34 -19.09
CA GLY A 46 2.84 -10.28 -20.26
C GLY A 46 3.62 -8.98 -20.41
N ARG A 47 3.75 -8.20 -19.33
CA ARG A 47 4.50 -6.95 -19.37
C ARG A 47 5.90 -7.12 -18.79
N ALA A 48 6.87 -6.41 -19.35
CA ALA A 48 8.23 -6.40 -18.84
C ALA A 48 8.46 -5.29 -17.81
N TYR A 49 7.42 -4.53 -17.47
CA TYR A 49 7.49 -3.37 -16.57
C TYR A 49 6.26 -3.31 -15.69
N THR A 50 6.38 -2.64 -14.54
CA THR A 50 5.28 -2.39 -13.62
C THR A 50 4.62 -1.04 -13.94
N ILE A 51 3.32 -0.94 -13.66
CA ILE A 51 2.55 0.29 -13.81
C ILE A 51 1.83 0.59 -12.49
N PRO A 52 1.36 1.83 -12.26
CA PRO A 52 0.66 2.17 -11.01
C PRO A 52 -0.51 1.27 -10.67
N GLU A 53 -1.21 0.73 -11.67
CA GLU A 53 -2.31 -0.20 -11.44
C GLU A 53 -1.86 -1.47 -10.74
N ASP A 54 -0.63 -1.91 -10.95
CA ASP A 54 -0.09 -3.07 -10.23
C ASP A 54 -0.01 -2.79 -8.74
N LEU A 55 0.44 -1.58 -8.37
CA LEU A 55 0.49 -1.16 -6.97
C LEU A 55 -0.90 -1.12 -6.36
N PHE A 56 -1.85 -0.47 -7.03
CA PHE A 56 -3.20 -0.31 -6.50
C PHE A 56 -3.91 -1.66 -6.35
N ALA A 57 -3.75 -2.55 -7.33
CA ALA A 57 -4.40 -3.86 -7.30
C ALA A 57 -3.90 -4.72 -6.14
N LEU A 58 -2.61 -4.59 -5.77
CA LEU A 58 -1.99 -5.45 -4.76
C LEU A 58 -1.86 -4.78 -3.39
N ALA A 59 -2.04 -3.46 -3.30
CA ALA A 59 -1.89 -2.75 -2.04
C ALA A 59 -2.82 -3.31 -0.97
N GLU A 60 -4.05 -3.61 -1.32
CA GLU A 60 -5.00 -4.17 -0.36
C GLU A 60 -4.51 -5.52 0.18
N ASP A 61 -4.06 -6.41 -0.71
CA ASP A 61 -3.62 -7.74 -0.29
C ASP A 61 -2.34 -7.69 0.54
N VAL A 62 -1.40 -6.81 0.20
CA VAL A 62 -0.09 -6.76 0.85
C VAL A 62 -0.12 -5.89 2.09
N ILE A 63 -0.83 -4.77 2.05
CA ILE A 63 -0.77 -3.74 3.09
C ILE A 63 -1.87 -3.92 4.14
N LEU A 64 -3.08 -4.30 3.72
CA LEU A 64 -4.26 -4.29 4.60
C LEU A 64 -4.05 -5.10 5.88
N HIS A 65 -3.40 -6.26 5.78
CA HIS A 65 -3.17 -7.13 6.93
C HIS A 65 -1.98 -6.70 7.79
N ARG A 66 -1.28 -5.64 7.40
CA ARG A 66 -0.08 -5.16 8.08
C ARG A 66 -0.29 -3.84 8.82
N ILE A 67 -1.50 -3.27 8.74
CA ILE A 67 -1.85 -2.04 9.45
C ILE A 67 -2.92 -2.31 10.49
N ARG A 68 -2.91 -1.49 11.54
CA ARG A 68 -3.94 -1.54 12.57
C ARG A 68 -4.37 -0.13 12.90
N LEU A 69 -5.69 0.10 12.88
CA LEU A 69 -6.24 1.40 13.20
C LEU A 69 -6.24 1.65 14.70
N ARG A 70 -6.19 2.92 15.07
CA ARG A 70 -6.37 3.33 16.46
C ARG A 70 -7.80 3.04 16.91
N TYR A 71 -7.95 2.82 18.21
CA TYR A 71 -9.26 2.55 18.80
C TYR A 71 -10.27 3.64 18.45
N GLU A 72 -9.84 4.90 18.53
CA GLU A 72 -10.71 6.04 18.25
C GLU A 72 -11.24 6.03 16.81
N ALA A 73 -10.42 5.63 15.86
CA ALA A 73 -10.84 5.51 14.47
C ALA A 73 -11.85 4.38 14.30
N LEU A 74 -11.61 3.25 14.93
CA LEU A 74 -12.54 2.12 14.90
C LEU A 74 -13.89 2.49 15.55
N ALA A 75 -13.85 3.25 16.65
CA ALA A 75 -15.05 3.71 17.33
C ALA A 75 -15.88 4.65 16.46
N GLN A 76 -15.25 5.37 15.52
CA GLN A 76 -15.93 6.24 14.55
C GLN A 76 -16.46 5.48 13.34
N GLY A 77 -16.32 4.15 13.32
CA GLY A 77 -16.78 3.33 12.22
C GLY A 77 -15.81 3.23 11.05
N LYS A 78 -14.58 3.73 11.21
CA LYS A 78 -13.56 3.62 10.16
C LYS A 78 -13.04 2.20 10.06
N ARG A 79 -12.63 1.82 8.84
CA ARG A 79 -12.05 0.52 8.57
C ARG A 79 -10.71 0.67 7.88
N ALA A 80 -9.82 -0.31 8.08
CA ALA A 80 -8.50 -0.30 7.48
C ALA A 80 -8.57 -0.18 5.94
N ALA A 81 -9.50 -0.89 5.30
CA ALA A 81 -9.66 -0.82 3.84
C ALA A 81 -10.04 0.59 3.37
N GLY A 82 -10.90 1.29 4.11
CA GLY A 82 -11.27 2.66 3.78
C GLY A 82 -10.12 3.64 3.93
N VAL A 83 -9.34 3.50 4.99
CA VAL A 83 -8.15 4.34 5.22
C VAL A 83 -7.11 4.11 4.12
N LEU A 84 -6.87 2.84 3.77
CA LEU A 84 -5.94 2.50 2.69
C LEU A 84 -6.39 3.11 1.37
N LYS A 85 -7.68 3.04 1.06
CA LYS A 85 -8.23 3.64 -0.16
C LYS A 85 -7.99 5.15 -0.20
N GLN A 86 -8.16 5.84 0.92
CA GLN A 86 -7.87 7.27 1.01
C GLN A 86 -6.41 7.57 0.70
N LEU A 87 -5.49 6.77 1.24
CA LEU A 87 -4.06 6.94 0.97
C LEU A 87 -3.75 6.73 -0.51
N LEU A 88 -4.32 5.72 -1.13
CA LEU A 88 -4.12 5.46 -2.56
C LEU A 88 -4.70 6.59 -3.42
N ASP A 89 -5.85 7.11 -3.06
CA ASP A 89 -6.46 8.24 -3.78
C ASP A 89 -5.59 9.50 -3.68
N THR A 90 -4.92 9.69 -2.54
CA THR A 90 -4.01 10.82 -2.35
C THR A 90 -2.79 10.71 -3.27
N MET A 91 -2.33 9.49 -3.53
CA MET A 91 -1.17 9.25 -4.38
C MET A 91 -1.48 9.29 -5.87
N ALA A 92 -2.74 9.09 -6.23
CA ALA A 92 -3.17 8.98 -7.63
C ALA A 92 -3.07 10.31 -8.42
#